data_6009fa3ee023caaf2b688ec76eaea636
#
_entry.id   6009fa3ee023caaf2b688ec76eaea636
#
_cell.length_a   1.000
_cell.length_b   1.000
_cell.length_c   1.000
_cell.angle_alpha   90.00
_cell.angle_beta   90.00
_cell.angle_gamma   90.00
#
_symmetry.space_group_name_H-M   'P 1'
#
loop_
_entity.id
_entity.type
_entity.pdbx_description
1 polymer ?
#
loop_
_entity_poly.entity_id
_entity_poly.type
_entity_poly.pdbx_seq_one_letter_code
_entity_poly.pdbx_strand_id
1 'polypeptide(L)'
;MLLFDYCTDTTAEVAAMPWREWLRTYKDHERGGHYLLEPGSQDITAQVVLDQLPAGFNATTQAQFLQQWGIDELVLEGKAYWENLSGAPDVAAIKMRSRAVEHGALTDLAGLGGLTCMTWLR
;
A
#
# COMPACT_ATOMS: atom_id res chain seq x y z
N MET A 1 -15.84 1.16 5.98
CA MET A 1 -14.82 2.02 5.31
C MET A 1 -13.53 1.24 5.24
N LEU A 2 -12.78 1.38 4.16
CA LEU A 2 -11.48 0.72 3.93
C LEU A 2 -10.47 1.81 3.58
N LEU A 3 -9.29 1.77 4.19
CA LEU A 3 -8.19 2.71 3.95
C LEU A 3 -6.85 1.95 3.95
N PHE A 4 -5.96 2.31 3.04
CA PHE A 4 -4.58 1.85 2.99
C PHE A 4 -3.65 3.05 3.05
N ASP A 5 -2.67 3.02 3.96
CA ASP A 5 -1.67 4.09 4.04
C ASP A 5 -0.41 3.63 4.79
N TYR A 6 0.62 4.46 4.74
CA TYR A 6 1.78 4.35 5.62
C TYR A 6 1.43 4.90 6.99
N CYS A 7 1.51 4.06 8.01
CA CYS A 7 1.08 4.41 9.35
C CYS A 7 2.22 4.30 10.37
N THR A 8 2.07 5.07 11.44
CA THR A 8 2.79 4.94 12.71
C THR A 8 1.75 4.70 13.79
N ASP A 9 2.06 3.90 14.80
CA ASP A 9 1.05 3.48 15.78
C ASP A 9 0.61 4.64 16.68
N THR A 10 1.55 5.45 17.16
CA THR A 10 1.25 6.48 18.16
C THR A 10 1.83 7.85 17.83
N THR A 11 1.13 8.88 18.29
CA THR A 11 1.61 10.28 18.28
C THR A 11 2.92 10.43 19.05
N ALA A 12 3.14 9.66 20.11
CA ALA A 12 4.37 9.69 20.89
C ALA A 12 5.59 9.23 20.10
N GLU A 13 5.44 8.19 19.28
CA GLU A 13 6.50 7.72 18.37
C GLU A 13 6.86 8.80 17.36
N VAL A 14 5.87 9.39 16.70
CA VAL A 14 6.09 10.49 15.74
C VAL A 14 6.80 11.67 16.41
N ALA A 15 6.39 12.06 17.61
CA ALA A 15 7.01 13.17 18.34
C ALA A 15 8.47 12.90 18.73
N ALA A 16 8.87 11.64 18.87
CA ALA A 16 10.26 11.24 19.14
C ALA A 16 11.15 11.20 17.91
N MET A 17 10.58 11.18 16.70
CA MET A 17 11.32 11.10 15.43
C MET A 17 11.75 12.48 14.93
N PRO A 18 12.92 12.60 14.25
CA PRO A 18 13.21 13.76 13.43
C PRO A 18 12.10 13.99 12.39
N TRP A 19 11.70 15.23 12.17
CA TRP A 19 10.57 15.53 11.30
C TRP A 19 10.67 14.91 9.88
N ARG A 20 11.89 14.75 9.35
CA ARG A 20 12.13 14.17 8.02
C ARG A 20 11.80 12.68 7.91
N GLU A 21 11.62 11.99 9.01
CA GLU A 21 11.28 10.56 9.02
C GLU A 21 9.79 10.31 8.86
N TRP A 22 8.95 11.20 9.40
CA TRP A 22 7.49 11.06 9.33
C TRP A 22 6.80 12.07 8.42
N LEU A 23 7.47 13.20 8.07
CA LEU A 23 6.95 14.25 7.18
C LEU A 23 7.83 14.35 5.95
N ARG A 24 7.21 14.42 4.80
CA ARG A 24 7.89 14.50 3.50
C ARG A 24 7.40 15.71 2.74
N THR A 25 8.34 16.40 2.08
CA THR A 25 8.05 17.50 1.19
C THR A 25 8.47 17.15 -0.23
N TYR A 26 7.68 17.58 -1.21
CA TYR A 26 7.97 17.35 -2.62
C TYR A 26 7.73 18.64 -3.41
N LYS A 27 8.64 18.94 -4.33
CA LYS A 27 8.55 20.02 -5.29
C LYS A 27 8.99 19.48 -6.65
N ASP A 28 8.16 19.64 -7.68
CA ASP A 28 8.45 19.17 -9.04
C ASP A 28 8.85 17.65 -9.09
N HIS A 29 8.16 16.83 -8.31
CA HIS A 29 8.41 15.38 -8.13
C HIS A 29 9.72 15.00 -7.43
N GLU A 30 10.49 15.97 -6.94
CA GLU A 30 11.71 15.76 -6.17
C GLU A 30 11.49 16.01 -4.67
N ARG A 31 12.40 15.52 -3.82
CA ARG A 31 12.37 15.79 -2.39
C ARG A 31 12.59 17.31 -2.17
N GLY A 32 11.61 17.93 -1.53
CA GLY A 32 11.63 19.34 -1.19
C GLY A 32 12.53 19.70 0.00
N GLY A 33 12.54 20.98 0.34
CA GLY A 33 13.27 21.54 1.48
C GLY A 33 12.55 21.35 2.82
N HIS A 34 12.83 22.23 3.77
CA HIS A 34 12.12 22.27 5.03
C HIS A 34 10.64 22.63 4.81
N TYR A 35 9.73 21.99 5.54
CA TYR A 35 8.28 22.14 5.35
C TYR A 35 7.74 23.57 5.57
N LEU A 36 8.49 24.42 6.28
CA LEU A 36 8.15 25.83 6.46
C LEU A 36 8.77 26.76 5.40
N LEU A 37 9.59 26.24 4.46
CA LEU A 37 10.14 27.05 3.39
C LEU A 37 9.09 27.27 2.29
N GLU A 38 9.02 28.50 1.79
CA GLU A 38 8.18 28.87 0.66
C GLU A 38 6.75 28.28 0.73
N PRO A 39 5.91 28.71 1.71
CA PRO A 39 4.56 28.17 1.85
C PRO A 39 3.76 28.22 0.54
N GLY A 40 3.17 27.07 0.17
CA GLY A 40 2.42 26.93 -1.08
C GLY A 40 3.25 26.54 -2.30
N SER A 41 4.59 26.38 -2.17
CA SER A 41 5.45 25.98 -3.29
C SER A 41 5.79 24.48 -3.34
N GLN A 42 5.40 23.71 -2.33
CA GLN A 42 5.72 22.28 -2.20
C GLN A 42 4.55 21.53 -1.58
N ASP A 43 4.41 20.26 -1.97
CA ASP A 43 3.48 19.34 -1.34
C ASP A 43 4.06 18.84 -0.03
N ILE A 44 3.20 18.70 0.98
CA ILE A 44 3.58 18.18 2.29
C ILE A 44 2.75 16.92 2.54
N THR A 45 3.42 15.80 2.77
CA THR A 45 2.79 14.54 3.16
C THR A 45 3.33 14.08 4.51
N ALA A 46 2.49 13.44 5.30
CA ALA A 46 2.87 12.85 6.57
C ALA A 46 2.35 11.41 6.66
N GLN A 47 2.97 10.61 7.51
CA GLN A 47 2.42 9.31 7.87
C GLN A 47 1.11 9.50 8.63
N VAL A 48 0.18 8.58 8.43
CA VAL A 48 -1.04 8.51 9.22
C VAL A 48 -0.71 7.97 10.61
N VAL A 49 -1.19 8.62 11.65
CA VAL A 49 -0.98 8.18 13.03
C VAL A 49 -2.25 7.50 13.53
N LEU A 50 -2.15 6.21 13.86
CA LEU A 50 -3.32 5.37 14.15
C LEU A 50 -4.10 5.82 15.39
N ASP A 51 -3.42 6.33 16.42
CA ASP A 51 -4.07 6.81 17.64
C ASP A 51 -4.89 8.10 17.45
N GLN A 52 -4.77 8.77 16.31
CA GLN A 52 -5.55 9.95 15.94
C GLN A 52 -6.78 9.62 15.09
N LEU A 53 -6.93 8.37 14.67
CA LEU A 53 -8.07 7.96 13.87
C LEU A 53 -9.29 7.64 14.75
N PRO A 54 -10.52 7.74 14.19
CA PRO A 54 -11.72 7.31 14.88
C PRO A 54 -11.59 5.85 15.34
N ALA A 55 -11.91 5.58 16.58
CA ALA A 55 -11.87 4.23 17.16
C ALA A 55 -12.75 3.23 16.40
N GLY A 56 -12.50 1.93 16.62
CA GLY A 56 -13.32 0.85 16.08
C GLY A 56 -12.89 0.34 14.72
N PHE A 57 -11.68 0.62 14.27
CA PHE A 57 -11.10 -0.05 13.12
C PHE A 57 -10.33 -1.31 13.53
N ASN A 58 -10.22 -2.24 12.58
CA ASN A 58 -9.28 -3.34 12.61
C ASN A 58 -8.11 -3.00 11.67
N ALA A 59 -6.88 -3.16 12.14
CA ALA A 59 -5.67 -2.91 11.36
C ALA A 59 -4.96 -4.23 11.02
N THR A 60 -4.60 -4.39 9.76
CA THR A 60 -3.80 -5.51 9.23
C THR A 60 -2.81 -4.96 8.21
N THR A 61 -1.92 -5.78 7.67
CA THR A 61 -1.15 -5.38 6.49
C THR A 61 -1.99 -5.53 5.22
N GLN A 62 -1.65 -4.79 4.15
CA GLN A 62 -2.27 -4.97 2.84
C GLN A 62 -2.14 -6.41 2.36
N ALA A 63 -0.96 -7.04 2.55
CA ALA A 63 -0.75 -8.43 2.19
C ALA A 63 -1.75 -9.36 2.89
N GLN A 64 -1.90 -9.23 4.22
CA GLN A 64 -2.85 -10.04 5.00
C GLN A 64 -4.29 -9.78 4.56
N PHE A 65 -4.67 -8.53 4.33
CA PHE A 65 -6.00 -8.19 3.83
C PHE A 65 -6.28 -8.83 2.49
N LEU A 66 -5.37 -8.70 1.51
CA LEU A 66 -5.55 -9.27 0.18
C LEU A 66 -5.60 -10.80 0.20
N GLN A 67 -4.78 -11.47 1.03
CA GLN A 67 -4.83 -12.92 1.22
C GLN A 67 -6.16 -13.37 1.80
N GLN A 68 -6.68 -12.66 2.80
CA GLN A 68 -7.99 -12.95 3.37
C GLN A 68 -9.13 -12.82 2.33
N TRP A 69 -8.96 -11.95 1.34
CA TRP A 69 -9.97 -11.68 0.30
C TRP A 69 -9.68 -12.41 -1.02
N GLY A 70 -8.81 -13.42 -1.01
CA GLY A 70 -8.69 -14.38 -2.11
C GLY A 70 -7.72 -13.98 -3.21
N ILE A 71 -6.69 -13.17 -2.92
CA ILE A 71 -5.69 -12.83 -3.95
C ILE A 71 -4.92 -14.08 -4.42
N ASP A 72 -4.68 -15.05 -3.54
CA ASP A 72 -3.97 -16.28 -3.88
C ASP A 72 -4.78 -17.15 -4.84
N GLU A 73 -6.09 -17.24 -4.66
CA GLU A 73 -7.01 -17.94 -5.55
C GLU A 73 -7.03 -17.32 -6.95
N LEU A 74 -7.01 -15.98 -7.06
CA LEU A 74 -6.93 -15.29 -8.34
C LEU A 74 -5.63 -15.60 -9.09
N VAL A 75 -4.52 -15.79 -8.37
CA VAL A 75 -3.24 -16.18 -8.97
C VAL A 75 -3.29 -17.62 -9.46
N LEU A 76 -3.85 -18.54 -8.68
CA LEU A 76 -4.00 -19.94 -9.07
C LEU A 76 -4.88 -20.09 -10.30
N GLU A 77 -6.00 -19.36 -10.35
CA GLU A 77 -6.86 -19.30 -11.55
C GLU A 77 -6.09 -18.78 -12.77
N GLY A 78 -5.31 -17.72 -12.60
CA GLY A 78 -4.51 -17.13 -13.66
C GLY A 78 -3.42 -18.09 -14.19
N LYS A 79 -2.77 -18.84 -13.30
CA LYS A 79 -1.79 -19.86 -13.70
C LYS A 79 -2.43 -21.00 -14.48
N ALA A 80 -3.54 -21.54 -13.98
CA ALA A 80 -4.25 -22.62 -14.65
C ALA A 80 -4.73 -22.20 -16.05
N TYR A 81 -5.25 -20.98 -16.18
CA TYR A 81 -5.65 -20.45 -17.49
C TYR A 81 -4.47 -20.32 -18.46
N TRP A 82 -3.35 -19.79 -17.99
CA TRP A 82 -2.11 -19.69 -18.78
C TRP A 82 -1.60 -21.07 -19.23
N GLU A 83 -1.55 -22.04 -18.34
CA GLU A 83 -1.05 -23.39 -18.62
C GLU A 83 -1.87 -24.06 -19.74
N ASN A 84 -3.18 -23.90 -19.71
CA ASN A 84 -4.08 -24.46 -20.72
C ASN A 84 -3.88 -23.86 -22.13
N LEU A 85 -3.36 -22.64 -22.25
CA LEU A 85 -3.19 -21.91 -23.50
C LEU A 85 -1.72 -21.61 -23.85
N SER A 86 -0.77 -22.15 -23.10
CA SER A 86 0.65 -21.81 -23.25
C SER A 86 1.25 -22.13 -24.62
N GLY A 87 0.67 -23.07 -25.37
CA GLY A 87 1.08 -23.41 -26.75
C GLY A 87 0.66 -22.37 -27.81
N ALA A 88 -0.40 -21.60 -27.55
CA ALA A 88 -0.89 -20.53 -28.43
C ALA A 88 -1.62 -19.47 -27.58
N PRO A 89 -0.89 -18.67 -26.77
CA PRO A 89 -1.49 -17.76 -25.83
C PRO A 89 -2.20 -16.59 -26.55
N ASP A 90 -3.41 -16.32 -26.12
CA ASP A 90 -4.15 -15.11 -26.47
C ASP A 90 -3.87 -13.96 -25.48
N VAL A 91 -4.44 -12.79 -25.75
CA VAL A 91 -4.28 -11.59 -24.88
C VAL A 91 -4.84 -11.85 -23.48
N ALA A 92 -5.87 -12.67 -23.32
CA ALA A 92 -6.43 -13.00 -22.03
C ALA A 92 -5.45 -13.88 -21.22
N ALA A 93 -4.82 -14.87 -21.86
CA ALA A 93 -3.82 -15.72 -21.23
C ALA A 93 -2.60 -14.90 -20.73
N ILE A 94 -2.16 -13.93 -21.53
CA ILE A 94 -1.06 -13.02 -21.13
C ILE A 94 -1.46 -12.19 -19.91
N LYS A 95 -2.67 -11.62 -19.86
CA LYS A 95 -3.21 -10.90 -18.70
C LYS A 95 -3.32 -11.80 -17.48
N MET A 96 -3.73 -13.05 -17.63
CA MET A 96 -3.83 -14.00 -16.52
C MET A 96 -2.46 -14.37 -15.97
N ARG A 97 -1.44 -14.48 -16.82
CA ARG A 97 -0.06 -14.69 -16.38
C ARG A 97 0.48 -13.53 -15.54
N SER A 98 0.14 -12.27 -15.86
CA SER A 98 0.64 -11.08 -15.13
C SER A 98 0.18 -11.06 -13.68
N ARG A 99 -0.94 -11.72 -13.33
CA ARG A 99 -1.45 -11.82 -11.95
C ARG A 99 -0.38 -12.30 -10.95
N ALA A 100 0.51 -13.19 -11.37
CA ALA A 100 1.58 -13.70 -10.47
C ALA A 100 2.62 -12.61 -10.13
N VAL A 101 2.95 -11.73 -11.08
CA VAL A 101 3.87 -10.60 -10.86
C VAL A 101 3.19 -9.52 -10.03
N GLU A 102 1.94 -9.20 -10.37
CA GLU A 102 1.12 -8.22 -9.65
C GLU A 102 0.89 -8.64 -8.19
N HIS A 103 0.61 -9.93 -7.96
CA HIS A 103 0.52 -10.51 -6.61
C HIS A 103 1.79 -10.25 -5.80
N GLY A 104 2.96 -10.57 -6.36
CA GLY A 104 4.24 -10.34 -5.68
C GLY A 104 4.41 -8.87 -5.28
N ALA A 105 4.12 -7.94 -6.18
CA ALA A 105 4.22 -6.50 -5.91
C ALA A 105 3.23 -6.02 -4.84
N LEU A 106 2.01 -6.57 -4.83
CA LEU A 106 0.94 -6.17 -3.90
C LEU A 106 1.09 -6.79 -2.50
N THR A 107 1.80 -7.91 -2.38
CA THR A 107 1.97 -8.66 -1.11
C THR A 107 3.36 -8.58 -0.52
N ASP A 108 4.34 -7.97 -1.20
CA ASP A 108 5.67 -7.75 -0.66
C ASP A 108 5.63 -6.81 0.55
N LEU A 109 5.97 -7.34 1.73
CA LEU A 109 5.97 -6.57 2.98
C LEU A 109 6.99 -5.44 3.02
N ALA A 110 8.05 -5.51 2.21
CA ALA A 110 9.01 -4.42 2.05
C ALA A 110 8.52 -3.32 1.10
N GLY A 111 7.43 -3.57 0.38
CA GLY A 111 6.78 -2.69 -0.57
C GLY A 111 5.32 -2.40 -0.22
N LEU A 112 4.44 -2.53 -1.21
CA LEU A 112 3.01 -2.22 -1.05
C LEU A 112 2.30 -3.14 -0.05
N GLY A 113 2.71 -4.41 0.04
CA GLY A 113 2.11 -5.37 0.97
C GLY A 113 2.28 -4.98 2.44
N GLY A 114 3.26 -4.13 2.77
CA GLY A 114 3.49 -3.60 4.11
C GLY A 114 2.64 -2.39 4.49
N LEU A 115 1.85 -1.82 3.56
CA LEU A 115 0.90 -0.75 3.91
C LEU A 115 -0.08 -1.22 4.99
N THR A 116 -0.42 -0.33 5.91
CA THR A 116 -1.46 -0.61 6.90
C THR A 116 -2.83 -0.52 6.23
N CYS A 117 -3.59 -1.60 6.37
CA CYS A 117 -4.98 -1.69 5.94
C CYS A 117 -5.90 -1.50 7.15
N MET A 118 -6.70 -0.47 7.14
CA MET A 118 -7.64 -0.15 8.22
C MET A 118 -9.07 -0.37 7.74
N THR A 119 -9.85 -1.16 8.50
CA THR A 119 -11.25 -1.47 8.18
C THR A 119 -12.17 -1.08 9.33
N TRP A 120 -13.18 -0.25 9.04
CA TRP A 120 -14.30 0.01 9.94
C TRP A 120 -15.49 -0.81 9.46
N LEU A 121 -15.89 -1.79 10.26
CA LEU A 121 -17.12 -2.53 10.04
C LEU A 121 -18.29 -1.70 10.61
N ARG A 122 -19.39 -1.63 9.86
CA ARG A 122 -20.65 -1.06 10.34
C ARG A 122 -21.43 -2.12 11.07
#